data_68f674e93bf018e6a71e843dd14f53c9
#
_entry.id   68f674e93bf018e6a71e843dd14f53c9
#
_cell.length_a   1.000
_cell.length_b   1.000
_cell.length_c   1.000
_cell.angle_alpha   90.00
_cell.angle_beta   90.00
_cell.angle_gamma   90.00
#
_symmetry.space_group_name_H-M   'P 1'
#
loop_
_entity.id
_entity.type
_entity.pdbx_description
1 polymer ?
#
loop_
_entity_poly.entity_id
_entity_poly.type
_entity_poly.pdbx_seq_one_letter_code
_entity_poly.pdbx_strand_id
1 'polypeptide(L)'
;MAEKPQKSDAALREEETLKFWQENDIFKKSVEKDAPKGEYVFYDGPPFATGLPHYGHIVASVIKDAVPRFWTMRGYSVPRVWGWDCHGLPIENIVEKELGFKHKKDIIQYGIDKFNETCRARVLTYAEEWEKIIPRIGRWADMENDYK
;
A
#
# COMPACT_ATOMS: atom_id res chain seq x y z
N MET A 1 -6.17 -33.98 -5.17
CA MET A 1 -6.20 -32.61 -4.64
C MET A 1 -4.97 -32.46 -3.75
N ALA A 2 -4.06 -31.52 -4.03
CA ALA A 2 -2.93 -31.29 -3.14
C ALA A 2 -3.45 -30.76 -1.80
N GLU A 3 -3.07 -31.38 -0.68
CA GLU A 3 -3.38 -30.86 0.64
C GLU A 3 -2.81 -29.45 0.79
N LYS A 4 -3.61 -28.53 1.28
CA LYS A 4 -3.11 -27.19 1.61
C LYS A 4 -2.03 -27.35 2.68
N PRO A 5 -0.87 -26.71 2.51
CA PRO A 5 0.20 -26.80 3.51
C PRO A 5 -0.34 -26.35 4.87
N GLN A 6 -0.03 -27.14 5.90
CA GLN A 6 -0.41 -26.82 7.28
C GLN A 6 0.25 -25.52 7.71
N LYS A 7 -0.54 -24.58 8.25
CA LYS A 7 0.00 -23.31 8.75
C LYS A 7 0.85 -23.54 10.00
N SER A 8 1.91 -22.75 10.14
CA SER A 8 2.72 -22.76 11.37
C SER A 8 1.95 -22.13 12.53
N ASP A 9 2.32 -22.47 13.76
CA ASP A 9 1.75 -21.88 14.98
C ASP A 9 1.95 -20.35 15.02
N ALA A 10 3.04 -19.84 14.45
CA ALA A 10 3.28 -18.41 14.30
C ALA A 10 2.23 -17.77 13.40
N ALA A 11 1.96 -18.36 12.23
CA ALA A 11 0.96 -17.85 11.31
C ALA A 11 -0.45 -17.87 11.91
N LEU A 12 -0.79 -18.89 12.71
CA LEU A 12 -2.08 -18.95 13.39
C LEU A 12 -2.24 -17.83 14.43
N ARG A 13 -1.21 -17.60 15.26
CA ARG A 13 -1.22 -16.48 16.23
C ARG A 13 -1.32 -15.12 15.57
N GLU A 14 -0.64 -14.92 14.44
CA GLU A 14 -0.74 -13.68 13.67
C GLU A 14 -2.17 -13.46 13.15
N GLU A 15 -2.82 -14.49 12.61
CA GLU A 15 -4.19 -14.41 12.13
C GLU A 15 -5.19 -14.12 13.26
N GLU A 16 -5.01 -14.73 14.43
CA GLU A 16 -5.81 -14.43 15.62
C GLU A 16 -5.63 -12.97 16.05
N THR A 17 -4.40 -12.47 16.03
CA THR A 17 -4.09 -11.06 16.35
C THR A 17 -4.74 -10.10 15.36
N LEU A 18 -4.66 -10.37 14.07
CA LEU A 18 -5.30 -9.55 13.04
C LEU A 18 -6.82 -9.53 13.20
N LYS A 19 -7.41 -10.69 13.48
CA LYS A 19 -8.85 -10.80 13.76
C LYS A 19 -9.23 -9.96 14.97
N PHE A 20 -8.49 -10.06 16.07
CA PHE A 20 -8.71 -9.25 17.27
C PHE A 20 -8.63 -7.75 16.96
N TRP A 21 -7.66 -7.31 16.17
CA TRP A 21 -7.54 -5.91 15.78
C TRP A 21 -8.73 -5.41 14.96
N GLN A 22 -9.23 -6.23 14.04
CA GLN A 22 -10.40 -5.92 13.22
C GLN A 22 -11.68 -5.84 14.08
N GLU A 23 -11.97 -6.87 14.87
CA GLU A 23 -13.16 -6.96 15.70
C GLU A 23 -13.26 -5.86 16.76
N ASN A 24 -12.13 -5.28 17.14
CA ASN A 24 -12.04 -4.26 18.18
C ASN A 24 -11.66 -2.87 17.65
N ASP A 25 -11.59 -2.64 16.35
CA ASP A 25 -11.22 -1.35 15.72
C ASP A 25 -9.92 -0.77 16.28
N ILE A 26 -8.92 -1.62 16.54
CA ILE A 26 -7.70 -1.21 17.26
C ILE A 26 -6.94 -0.12 16.50
N PHE A 27 -6.83 -0.22 15.18
CA PHE A 27 -6.17 0.82 14.38
C PHE A 27 -6.90 2.16 14.50
N LYS A 28 -8.21 2.19 14.29
CA LYS A 28 -9.03 3.39 14.42
C LYS A 28 -8.89 4.01 15.81
N LYS A 29 -9.06 3.23 16.86
CA LYS A 29 -8.86 3.68 18.25
C LYS A 29 -7.46 4.24 18.50
N SER A 30 -6.43 3.70 17.83
CA SER A 30 -5.06 4.19 17.99
C SER A 30 -4.83 5.56 17.36
N VAL A 31 -5.60 5.91 16.33
CA VAL A 31 -5.56 7.22 15.66
C VAL A 31 -6.44 8.26 16.38
N GLU A 32 -7.62 7.82 16.84
CA GLU A 32 -8.63 8.69 17.46
C GLU A 32 -8.41 8.95 18.96
N LYS A 33 -7.48 8.24 19.59
CA LYS A 33 -7.21 8.42 21.02
C LYS A 33 -6.70 9.81 21.37
N ASP A 34 -6.86 10.21 22.63
CA ASP A 34 -6.28 11.45 23.16
C ASP A 34 -4.77 11.51 22.92
N ALA A 35 -4.33 12.68 22.44
CA ALA A 35 -2.93 12.95 22.11
C ALA A 35 -2.42 14.15 22.89
N PRO A 36 -2.12 14.00 24.20
CA PRO A 36 -1.75 15.11 25.07
C PRO A 36 -0.44 15.81 24.68
N LYS A 37 0.35 15.18 23.80
CA LYS A 37 1.61 15.75 23.28
C LYS A 37 1.47 16.39 21.90
N GLY A 38 0.25 16.43 21.34
CA GLY A 38 -0.03 17.01 20.03
C GLY A 38 0.18 16.03 18.89
N GLU A 39 0.44 16.54 17.70
CA GLU A 39 0.59 15.78 16.48
C GLU A 39 2.06 15.47 16.17
N TYR A 40 2.30 14.27 15.65
CA TYR A 40 3.56 13.88 15.02
C TYR A 40 3.30 13.59 13.55
N VAL A 41 3.77 14.48 12.68
CA VAL A 41 3.61 14.34 11.23
C VAL A 41 4.62 13.32 10.70
N PHE A 42 4.12 12.27 10.06
CA PHE A 42 4.93 11.24 9.44
C PHE A 42 4.63 11.16 7.95
N TYR A 43 5.61 11.52 7.13
CA TYR A 43 5.50 11.41 5.68
C TYR A 43 5.82 9.99 5.21
N ASP A 44 4.96 9.46 4.36
CA ASP A 44 5.15 8.17 3.70
C ASP A 44 5.34 8.36 2.19
N GLY A 45 6.33 7.68 1.60
CA GLY A 45 6.50 7.61 0.15
C GLY A 45 5.56 6.56 -0.43
N PRO A 46 4.61 6.96 -1.29
CA PRO A 46 3.61 6.03 -1.84
C PRO A 46 4.26 5.04 -2.83
N PRO A 47 3.84 3.76 -2.82
CA PRO A 47 4.28 2.79 -3.81
C PRO A 47 3.48 2.88 -5.10
N PHE A 48 4.04 2.33 -6.19
CA PHE A 48 3.27 1.99 -7.39
C PHE A 48 2.53 0.67 -7.21
N ALA A 49 1.24 0.63 -7.59
CA ALA A 49 0.46 -0.61 -7.65
C ALA A 49 0.57 -1.30 -9.02
N THR A 50 1.74 -1.27 -9.66
CA THR A 50 2.01 -1.88 -10.98
C THR A 50 2.51 -3.32 -10.90
N GLY A 51 2.64 -3.85 -9.69
CA GLY A 51 3.05 -5.22 -9.39
C GLY A 51 2.76 -5.58 -7.94
N LEU A 52 2.94 -6.85 -7.58
CA LEU A 52 2.80 -7.32 -6.21
C LEU A 52 3.91 -6.77 -5.31
N PRO A 53 3.65 -6.58 -4.00
CA PRO A 53 4.69 -6.25 -3.04
C PRO A 53 5.81 -7.28 -3.04
N HIS A 54 7.04 -6.82 -3.07
CA HIS A 54 8.24 -7.65 -2.89
C HIS A 54 8.89 -7.39 -1.52
N TYR A 55 9.90 -8.16 -1.17
CA TYR A 55 10.56 -8.05 0.14
C TYR A 55 11.04 -6.64 0.50
N GLY A 56 11.52 -5.87 -0.47
CA GLY A 56 11.89 -4.46 -0.24
C GLY A 56 10.72 -3.60 0.24
N HIS A 57 9.52 -3.81 -0.32
CA HIS A 57 8.30 -3.14 0.15
C HIS A 57 7.91 -3.61 1.56
N ILE A 58 8.07 -4.90 1.87
CA ILE A 58 7.77 -5.45 3.20
C ILE A 58 8.69 -4.83 4.26
N VAL A 59 10.01 -4.80 4.01
CA VAL A 59 10.98 -4.17 4.92
C VAL A 59 10.67 -2.70 5.15
N ALA A 60 10.43 -1.94 4.07
CA ALA A 60 10.02 -0.55 4.17
C ALA A 60 8.73 -0.39 4.97
N SER A 61 7.71 -1.23 4.73
CA SER A 61 6.44 -1.22 5.46
C SER A 61 6.60 -1.46 6.96
N VAL A 62 7.47 -2.40 7.35
CA VAL A 62 7.74 -2.66 8.77
C VAL A 62 8.34 -1.44 9.47
N ILE A 63 9.31 -0.78 8.83
CA ILE A 63 9.93 0.45 9.37
C ILE A 63 8.91 1.58 9.44
N LYS A 64 8.13 1.79 8.37
CA LYS A 64 7.09 2.81 8.28
C LYS A 64 5.95 2.58 9.27
N ASP A 65 5.70 1.37 9.71
CA ASP A 65 4.71 1.05 10.74
C ASP A 65 5.27 1.24 12.17
N ALA A 66 6.53 0.84 12.40
CA ALA A 66 7.15 0.91 13.71
C ALA A 66 7.24 2.35 14.25
N VAL A 67 7.62 3.31 13.41
CA VAL A 67 7.78 4.73 13.82
C VAL A 67 6.45 5.35 14.24
N PRO A 68 5.35 5.31 13.47
CA PRO A 68 4.06 5.82 13.90
C PRO A 68 3.51 5.14 15.15
N ARG A 69 3.67 3.82 15.28
CA ARG A 69 3.26 3.09 16.51
C ARG A 69 4.02 3.57 17.73
N PHE A 70 5.34 3.74 17.62
CA PHE A 70 6.17 4.25 18.69
C PHE A 70 5.68 5.63 19.17
N TRP A 71 5.50 6.58 18.26
CA TRP A 71 5.06 7.92 18.62
C TRP A 71 3.62 7.94 19.15
N THR A 72 2.74 7.10 18.61
CA THR A 72 1.40 6.91 19.15
C THR A 72 1.43 6.42 20.61
N MET A 73 2.29 5.46 20.93
CA MET A 73 2.47 4.99 22.31
C MET A 73 3.09 6.05 23.22
N ARG A 74 3.83 7.01 22.66
CA ARG A 74 4.42 8.14 23.40
C ARG A 74 3.43 9.29 23.65
N GLY A 75 2.18 9.17 23.19
CA GLY A 75 1.12 10.15 23.43
C GLY A 75 0.93 11.19 22.33
N TYR A 76 1.39 10.91 21.13
CA TYR A 76 1.14 11.76 19.96
C TYR A 76 -0.01 11.20 19.11
N SER A 77 -0.72 12.09 18.42
CA SER A 77 -1.56 11.74 17.26
C SER A 77 -0.67 11.57 16.04
N VAL A 78 -0.81 10.45 15.36
CA VAL A 78 -0.03 10.15 14.15
C VAL A 78 -0.98 9.67 13.05
N PRO A 79 -1.44 10.56 12.17
CA PRO A 79 -2.21 10.17 10.99
C PRO A 79 -1.40 9.21 10.10
N ARG A 80 -2.07 8.19 9.55
CA ARG A 80 -1.42 7.13 8.74
C ARG A 80 -2.22 6.90 7.49
N VAL A 81 -2.24 7.92 6.61
CA VAL A 81 -2.95 7.85 5.32
C VAL A 81 -2.09 7.11 4.30
N TRP A 82 -2.71 6.16 3.60
CA TRP A 82 -2.07 5.48 2.48
C TRP A 82 -2.07 6.36 1.23
N GLY A 83 -1.11 6.16 0.35
CA GLY A 83 -1.06 6.80 -0.96
C GLY A 83 -0.54 5.86 -2.03
N TRP A 84 -0.82 6.22 -3.28
CA TRP A 84 -0.33 5.52 -4.46
C TRP A 84 0.47 6.46 -5.34
N ASP A 85 1.64 6.02 -5.78
CA ASP A 85 2.35 6.68 -6.87
C ASP A 85 1.71 6.27 -8.19
N CYS A 86 1.26 7.25 -8.99
CA CYS A 86 0.39 7.01 -10.13
C CYS A 86 0.96 7.53 -11.46
N HIS A 87 2.13 8.17 -11.46
CA HIS A 87 2.61 8.89 -12.63
C HIS A 87 4.05 8.51 -13.04
N GLY A 88 4.41 8.80 -14.28
CA GLY A 88 5.76 8.75 -14.79
C GLY A 88 6.18 7.40 -15.36
N LEU A 89 7.48 7.24 -15.54
CA LEU A 89 8.12 6.15 -16.27
C LEU A 89 7.71 4.72 -15.88
N PRO A 90 7.46 4.37 -14.63
CA PRO A 90 7.09 3.01 -14.29
C PRO A 90 5.82 2.52 -14.99
N ILE A 91 4.78 3.34 -15.01
CA ILE A 91 3.53 2.97 -15.69
C ILE A 91 3.63 3.16 -17.22
N GLU A 92 4.29 4.23 -17.67
CA GLU A 92 4.50 4.49 -19.10
C GLU A 92 5.24 3.33 -19.77
N ASN A 93 6.34 2.84 -19.17
CA ASN A 93 7.10 1.70 -19.69
C ASN A 93 6.30 0.39 -19.77
N ILE A 94 5.36 0.18 -18.84
CA ILE A 94 4.47 -0.98 -18.86
C ILE A 94 3.54 -0.87 -20.05
N VAL A 95 2.88 0.27 -20.22
CA VAL A 95 1.92 0.51 -21.30
C VAL A 95 2.61 0.52 -22.67
N GLU A 96 3.79 1.12 -22.80
CA GLU A 96 4.60 1.06 -24.03
C GLU A 96 4.88 -0.39 -24.46
N LYS A 97 5.27 -1.25 -23.50
CA LYS A 97 5.53 -2.67 -23.76
C LYS A 97 4.25 -3.43 -24.15
N GLU A 98 3.14 -3.18 -23.45
CA GLU A 98 1.85 -3.79 -23.75
C GLU A 98 1.35 -3.43 -25.17
N LEU A 99 1.54 -2.18 -25.57
CA LEU A 99 1.17 -1.68 -26.89
C LEU A 99 2.21 -2.00 -27.98
N GLY A 100 3.36 -2.60 -27.61
CA GLY A 100 4.43 -2.95 -28.54
C GLY A 100 5.20 -1.75 -29.10
N PHE A 101 5.16 -0.60 -28.42
CA PHE A 101 5.86 0.61 -28.85
C PHE A 101 7.36 0.45 -28.67
N LYS A 102 8.12 0.99 -29.62
CA LYS A 102 9.58 0.97 -29.63
C LYS A 102 10.20 2.35 -29.57
N HIS A 103 9.44 3.36 -29.99
CA HIS A 103 9.91 4.72 -30.10
C HIS A 103 8.87 5.72 -29.59
N LYS A 104 9.33 6.83 -29.05
CA LYS A 104 8.44 7.92 -28.59
C LYS A 104 7.45 8.42 -29.67
N LYS A 105 7.83 8.29 -30.96
CA LYS A 105 6.94 8.63 -32.08
C LYS A 105 5.67 7.76 -32.12
N ASP A 106 5.75 6.52 -31.62
CA ASP A 106 4.62 5.60 -31.62
C ASP A 106 3.50 6.12 -30.70
N ILE A 107 3.88 6.72 -29.56
CA ILE A 107 2.92 7.37 -28.62
C ILE A 107 2.20 8.52 -29.30
N ILE A 108 2.94 9.35 -30.06
CA ILE A 108 2.35 10.50 -30.77
C ILE A 108 1.36 10.02 -31.85
N GLN A 109 1.71 8.96 -32.57
CA GLN A 109 0.81 8.37 -33.61
C GLN A 109 -0.42 7.71 -33.00
N TYR A 110 -0.26 7.05 -31.84
CA TYR A 110 -1.37 6.44 -31.10
C TYR A 110 -2.34 7.49 -30.54
N GLY A 111 -1.81 8.64 -30.18
CA GLY A 111 -2.49 9.74 -29.53
C GLY A 111 -2.19 9.83 -28.03
N ILE A 112 -1.67 10.97 -27.61
CA ILE A 112 -1.24 11.21 -26.22
C ILE A 112 -2.39 10.97 -25.23
N ASP A 113 -3.58 11.46 -25.55
CA ASP A 113 -4.77 11.32 -24.70
C ASP A 113 -5.13 9.84 -24.50
N LYS A 114 -5.10 9.03 -25.58
CA LYS A 114 -5.37 7.59 -25.50
C LYS A 114 -4.31 6.86 -24.68
N PHE A 115 -3.06 7.25 -24.84
CA PHE A 115 -1.96 6.70 -24.08
C PHE A 115 -2.11 6.99 -22.57
N ASN A 116 -2.44 8.22 -22.22
CA ASN A 116 -2.70 8.62 -20.84
C ASN A 116 -3.88 7.87 -20.22
N GLU A 117 -4.99 7.69 -20.97
CA GLU A 117 -6.12 6.90 -20.50
C GLU A 117 -5.74 5.42 -20.28
N THR A 118 -4.90 4.85 -21.16
CA THR A 118 -4.40 3.49 -20.99
C THR A 118 -3.53 3.38 -19.74
N CYS A 119 -2.63 4.35 -19.48
CA CYS A 119 -1.84 4.41 -18.26
C CYS A 119 -2.74 4.51 -17.01
N ARG A 120 -3.74 5.38 -17.03
CA ARG A 120 -4.70 5.55 -15.92
C ARG A 120 -5.46 4.26 -15.62
N ALA A 121 -5.85 3.52 -16.65
CA ALA A 121 -6.55 2.25 -16.48
C ALA A 121 -5.66 1.13 -15.89
N ARG A 122 -4.32 1.28 -15.98
CA ARG A 122 -3.36 0.25 -15.57
C ARG A 122 -2.68 0.51 -14.22
N VAL A 123 -2.60 1.75 -13.81
CA VAL A 123 -1.75 2.16 -12.67
C VAL A 123 -2.12 1.50 -11.34
N LEU A 124 -3.40 1.19 -11.11
CA LEU A 124 -3.89 0.57 -9.89
C LEU A 124 -4.25 -0.92 -10.06
N THR A 125 -3.70 -1.60 -11.07
CA THR A 125 -4.05 -3.00 -11.41
C THR A 125 -3.89 -3.95 -10.23
N TYR A 126 -2.92 -3.72 -9.34
CA TYR A 126 -2.62 -4.58 -8.19
C TYR A 126 -3.03 -3.98 -6.84
N ALA A 127 -3.81 -2.89 -6.82
CA ALA A 127 -4.20 -2.23 -5.57
C ALA A 127 -4.93 -3.18 -4.60
N GLU A 128 -5.88 -3.96 -5.12
CA GLU A 128 -6.63 -4.94 -4.31
C GLU A 128 -5.74 -6.02 -3.66
N GLU A 129 -4.68 -6.44 -4.33
CA GLU A 129 -3.72 -7.38 -3.76
C GLU A 129 -2.89 -6.75 -2.66
N TRP A 130 -2.50 -5.48 -2.82
CA TRP A 130 -1.82 -4.72 -1.78
C TRP A 130 -2.70 -4.55 -0.54
N GLU A 131 -3.99 -4.27 -0.71
CA GLU A 131 -4.96 -4.15 0.38
C GLU A 131 -5.11 -5.44 1.21
N LYS A 132 -4.80 -6.61 0.62
CA LYS A 132 -4.75 -7.89 1.33
C LYS A 132 -3.41 -8.12 2.04
N ILE A 133 -2.31 -7.74 1.38
CA ILE A 133 -0.95 -8.04 1.86
C ILE A 133 -0.51 -7.08 2.97
N ILE A 134 -0.80 -5.79 2.85
CA ILE A 134 -0.37 -4.77 3.82
C ILE A 134 -0.96 -5.02 5.22
N PRO A 135 -2.27 -5.26 5.38
CA PRO A 135 -2.80 -5.67 6.68
C PRO A 135 -2.25 -7.02 7.15
N ARG A 136 -2.02 -7.98 6.23
CA ARG A 136 -1.51 -9.31 6.58
C ARG A 136 -0.11 -9.26 7.20
N ILE A 137 0.74 -8.31 6.81
CA ILE A 137 2.05 -8.08 7.46
C ILE A 137 1.95 -7.22 8.73
N GLY A 138 0.73 -6.89 9.16
CA GLY A 138 0.46 -6.15 10.39
C GLY A 138 0.64 -4.64 10.29
N ARG A 139 0.82 -4.07 9.11
CA ARG A 139 0.94 -2.62 8.94
C ARG A 139 -0.41 -1.93 9.12
N TRP A 140 -0.43 -0.89 9.94
CA TRP A 140 -1.59 -0.02 10.14
C TRP A 140 -1.52 1.22 9.25
N ALA A 141 -2.40 1.27 8.26
CA ALA A 141 -2.55 2.41 7.36
C ALA A 141 -4.01 2.53 6.92
N ASP A 142 -4.48 3.74 6.76
CA ASP A 142 -5.81 4.03 6.22
C ASP A 142 -5.73 3.92 4.70
N MET A 143 -6.21 2.80 4.17
CA MET A 143 -6.27 2.52 2.74
C MET A 143 -7.64 2.83 2.14
N GLU A 144 -8.64 3.17 2.96
CA GLU A 144 -9.98 3.56 2.52
C GLU A 144 -10.01 5.02 2.03
N ASN A 145 -9.25 5.89 2.73
CA ASN A 145 -9.10 7.30 2.38
C ASN A 145 -7.76 7.59 1.71
N ASP A 146 -7.33 6.69 0.84
CA ASP A 146 -6.06 6.79 0.13
C ASP A 146 -6.00 8.03 -0.81
N TYR A 147 -4.79 8.51 -1.06
CA TYR A 147 -4.56 9.56 -2.08
C TYR A 147 -3.82 9.00 -3.30
N LYS A 148 -4.03 9.65 -4.44
CA LYS A 148 -3.50 9.25 -5.75
C LYS A 148 -2.86 10.42 -6.47
#